data_2639abd68e2eb7e8274884eb37c69faa
#
_entry.id   2639abd68e2eb7e8274884eb37c69faa
#
_cell.length_a   1.000
_cell.length_b   1.000
_cell.length_c   1.000
_cell.angle_alpha   90.00
_cell.angle_beta   90.00
_cell.angle_gamma   90.00
#
_symmetry.space_group_name_H-M   'P 1'
#
loop_
_entity.id
_entity.type
_entity.pdbx_description
1 polymer ?
#
loop_
_entity_poly.entity_id
_entity_poly.type
_entity_poly.pdbx_seq_one_letter_code
_entity_poly.pdbx_strand_id
1 'polypeptide(L)'
;MAVNRLVKVYFCDGVHLTYGYEGGKYWCRKRVCVKSAYGRKRVNCLGFLDAVSHKLESVMNDSYLNADSVCEGLRKIRRNVPDELLYVILDNAAYQHCRKVKDCAAELNINLIYLPSYSPNLNLIERLWKFLRSKILANKYYDSFKQFIDNVHDFLDSLHIVFSDSLDSLFSFNFQCLDSNCCLN
;
A
#
# COMPACT_ATOMS: atom_id res chain seq x y z
N MET A 1 -31.70 -6.34 20.73
CA MET A 1 -30.77 -7.34 20.16
C MET A 1 -29.51 -6.62 19.74
N ALA A 2 -28.37 -6.88 20.41
CA ALA A 2 -27.08 -6.34 19.98
C ALA A 2 -26.67 -7.09 18.69
N VAL A 3 -26.72 -6.42 17.56
CA VAL A 3 -26.19 -6.95 16.30
C VAL A 3 -24.68 -7.06 16.47
N ASN A 4 -24.15 -8.27 16.51
CA ASN A 4 -22.70 -8.50 16.50
C ASN A 4 -22.18 -8.04 15.13
N ARG A 5 -21.83 -6.76 15.01
CA ARG A 5 -21.25 -6.23 13.77
C ARG A 5 -19.82 -6.73 13.68
N LEU A 6 -19.50 -7.39 12.56
CA LEU A 6 -18.12 -7.74 12.25
C LEU A 6 -17.31 -6.46 12.11
N VAL A 7 -16.11 -6.46 12.66
CA VAL A 7 -15.18 -5.34 12.60
C VAL A 7 -14.20 -5.61 11.45
N LYS A 8 -14.03 -4.63 10.57
CA LYS A 8 -13.04 -4.64 9.49
C LYS A 8 -12.02 -3.55 9.71
N VAL A 9 -10.76 -3.89 9.53
CA VAL A 9 -9.63 -2.96 9.67
C VAL A 9 -8.82 -2.98 8.39
N TYR A 10 -8.60 -1.81 7.81
CA TYR A 10 -7.77 -1.62 6.63
C TYR A 10 -6.56 -0.75 6.95
N PHE A 11 -5.40 -1.13 6.42
CA PHE A 11 -4.21 -0.29 6.39
C PHE A 11 -4.14 0.44 5.05
N CYS A 12 -3.98 1.75 5.09
CA CYS A 12 -3.92 2.59 3.91
C CYS A 12 -2.55 3.26 3.79
N ASP A 13 -1.97 3.18 2.61
CA ASP A 13 -0.73 3.89 2.26
C ASP A 13 -0.58 4.01 0.74
N GLY A 14 0.24 4.98 0.33
CA GLY A 14 0.53 5.27 -1.07
C GLY A 14 1.91 4.83 -1.49
N VAL A 15 2.02 4.18 -2.66
CA VAL A 15 3.30 3.86 -3.27
C VAL A 15 3.48 4.58 -4.60
N HIS A 16 4.70 5.08 -4.84
CA HIS A 16 5.12 5.64 -6.11
C HIS A 16 6.07 4.66 -6.80
N LEU A 17 5.68 4.19 -7.98
CA LEU A 17 6.42 3.23 -8.77
C LEU A 17 6.96 3.94 -10.01
N THR A 18 8.28 4.10 -10.06
CA THR A 18 8.95 4.78 -11.18
C THR A 18 9.28 3.76 -12.26
N TYR A 19 8.92 4.09 -13.51
CA TYR A 19 9.33 3.33 -14.67
C TYR A 19 10.81 3.49 -14.91
N GLY A 20 11.58 2.48 -14.55
CA GLY A 20 13.03 2.47 -14.67
C GLY A 20 13.61 1.22 -14.04
N TYR A 21 14.90 1.02 -14.22
CA TYR A 21 15.60 -0.10 -13.60
C TYR A 21 15.91 0.20 -12.14
N GLU A 22 15.35 -0.54 -11.23
CA GLU A 22 15.76 -0.57 -9.81
C GLU A 22 16.66 -1.79 -9.60
N GLY A 23 17.94 -1.67 -9.95
CA GLY A 23 18.94 -2.71 -9.73
C GLY A 23 19.66 -2.53 -8.41
N GLY A 24 19.88 -3.65 -7.70
CA GLY A 24 20.83 -3.70 -6.60
C GLY A 24 22.30 -3.58 -7.07
N LYS A 25 23.20 -3.29 -6.15
CA LYS A 25 24.65 -3.42 -6.42
C LYS A 25 25.02 -4.89 -6.36
N TYR A 26 25.60 -5.40 -7.44
CA TYR A 26 26.09 -6.77 -7.52
C TYR A 26 27.59 -6.78 -7.72
N TRP A 27 28.27 -7.70 -7.05
CA TRP A 27 29.67 -7.97 -7.30
C TRP A 27 29.79 -8.78 -8.62
N CYS A 28 30.43 -8.18 -9.62
CA CYS A 28 30.66 -8.80 -10.92
C CYS A 28 32.15 -8.75 -11.26
N ARG A 29 32.67 -9.80 -11.90
CA ARG A 29 34.06 -9.82 -12.38
C ARG A 29 34.32 -8.77 -13.49
N LYS A 30 33.29 -8.39 -14.23
CA LYS A 30 33.35 -7.37 -15.28
C LYS A 30 32.17 -6.43 -15.14
N ARG A 31 32.37 -5.17 -15.54
CA ARG A 31 31.27 -4.19 -15.58
C ARG A 31 30.17 -4.66 -16.54
N VAL A 32 28.95 -4.77 -16.03
CA VAL A 32 27.77 -5.14 -16.80
C VAL A 32 26.95 -3.87 -17.03
N CYS A 33 26.61 -3.58 -18.29
CA CYS A 33 25.68 -2.52 -18.63
C CYS A 33 24.26 -3.10 -18.66
N VAL A 34 23.37 -2.56 -17.84
CA VAL A 34 21.95 -2.96 -17.82
C VAL A 34 21.15 -1.90 -18.57
N LYS A 35 20.27 -2.33 -19.46
CA LYS A 35 19.33 -1.43 -20.10
C LYS A 35 18.43 -0.80 -19.02
N SER A 36 18.25 0.50 -19.08
CA SER A 36 17.32 1.22 -18.22
C SER A 36 16.42 2.11 -19.08
N ALA A 37 15.15 2.19 -18.72
CA ALA A 37 14.25 3.12 -19.36
C ALA A 37 14.70 4.55 -19.09
N TYR A 38 14.69 5.38 -20.11
CA TYR A 38 14.97 6.80 -19.99
C TYR A 38 13.65 7.54 -19.74
N GLY A 39 13.57 8.24 -18.63
CA GLY A 39 12.41 9.07 -18.31
C GLY A 39 11.98 8.97 -16.84
N ARG A 40 11.16 9.93 -16.41
CA ARG A 40 10.63 10.02 -15.05
C ARG A 40 9.15 9.62 -14.97
N LYS A 41 8.69 8.75 -15.90
CA LYS A 41 7.31 8.26 -15.84
C LYS A 41 7.11 7.43 -14.58
N ARG A 42 6.00 7.66 -13.91
CA ARG A 42 5.63 6.93 -12.71
C ARG A 42 4.15 6.61 -12.71
N VAL A 43 3.77 5.61 -11.96
CA VAL A 43 2.40 5.32 -11.56
C VAL A 43 2.32 5.36 -10.05
N ASN A 44 1.25 5.93 -9.53
CA ASN A 44 0.98 6.00 -8.10
C ASN A 44 -0.14 5.03 -7.79
N CYS A 45 -0.01 4.31 -6.70
CA CYS A 45 -1.03 3.40 -6.21
C CYS A 45 -1.30 3.73 -4.74
N LEU A 46 -2.57 4.00 -4.41
CA LEU A 46 -3.05 4.09 -3.05
C LEU A 46 -3.74 2.77 -2.74
N GLY A 47 -3.24 2.03 -1.76
CA GLY A 47 -3.77 0.73 -1.39
C GLY A 47 -4.52 0.78 -0.06
N PHE A 48 -5.50 -0.11 0.06
CA PHE A 48 -6.27 -0.38 1.28
C PHE A 48 -6.21 -1.88 1.52
N LEU A 49 -5.38 -2.31 2.45
CA LEU A 49 -5.12 -3.71 2.78
C LEU A 49 -5.99 -4.14 3.96
N ASP A 50 -6.88 -5.10 3.79
CA ASP A 50 -7.62 -5.72 4.89
C ASP A 50 -6.65 -6.45 5.80
N ALA A 51 -6.68 -6.14 7.10
CA ALA A 51 -5.74 -6.65 8.10
C ALA A 51 -5.83 -8.16 8.32
N VAL A 52 -6.97 -8.78 8.02
CA VAL A 52 -7.24 -10.19 8.30
C VAL A 52 -7.27 -11.03 7.03
N SER A 53 -8.03 -10.60 6.03
CA SER A 53 -8.14 -11.36 4.77
C SER A 53 -7.00 -11.08 3.80
N HIS A 54 -6.16 -10.07 4.08
CA HIS A 54 -5.07 -9.60 3.23
C HIS A 54 -5.52 -9.18 1.83
N LYS A 55 -6.83 -8.98 1.61
CA LYS A 55 -7.35 -8.45 0.37
C LYS A 55 -6.96 -7.00 0.21
N LEU A 56 -6.54 -6.66 -0.99
CA LEU A 56 -6.13 -5.30 -1.35
C LEU A 56 -7.16 -4.66 -2.26
N GLU A 57 -7.64 -3.50 -1.88
CA GLU A 57 -8.31 -2.55 -2.77
C GLU A 57 -7.33 -1.45 -3.15
N SER A 58 -7.33 -1.03 -4.40
CA SER A 58 -6.40 -0.02 -4.86
C SER A 58 -7.02 1.04 -5.74
N VAL A 59 -6.41 2.23 -5.70
CA VAL A 59 -6.68 3.35 -6.61
C VAL A 59 -5.37 3.72 -7.27
N MET A 60 -5.32 3.62 -8.59
CA MET A 60 -4.12 3.94 -9.36
C MET A 60 -4.32 5.18 -10.21
N ASN A 61 -3.28 6.01 -10.30
CA ASN A 61 -3.21 7.14 -11.22
C ASN A 61 -1.77 7.43 -11.65
N ASP A 62 -1.63 8.23 -12.69
CA ASP A 62 -0.34 8.67 -13.24
C ASP A 62 0.02 10.12 -12.84
N SER A 63 -0.84 10.78 -12.06
CA SER A 63 -0.68 12.16 -11.61
C SER A 63 -0.19 12.23 -10.16
N TYR A 64 -1.09 12.47 -9.21
CA TYR A 64 -0.78 12.62 -7.79
C TYR A 64 -1.83 11.93 -6.93
N LEU A 65 -1.39 11.29 -5.83
CA LEU A 65 -2.28 10.89 -4.76
C LEU A 65 -2.73 12.13 -3.99
N ASN A 66 -4.03 12.27 -3.84
CA ASN A 66 -4.66 13.40 -3.20
C ASN A 66 -5.89 12.97 -2.40
N ALA A 67 -6.62 13.92 -1.83
CA ALA A 67 -7.84 13.65 -1.06
C ALA A 67 -8.91 12.91 -1.87
N ASP A 68 -9.00 13.16 -3.19
CA ASP A 68 -9.95 12.46 -4.07
C ASP A 68 -9.63 10.98 -4.20
N SER A 69 -8.33 10.65 -4.35
CA SER A 69 -7.87 9.26 -4.38
C SER A 69 -8.22 8.53 -3.07
N VAL A 70 -8.07 9.19 -1.93
CA VAL A 70 -8.47 8.61 -0.63
C VAL A 70 -9.97 8.38 -0.58
N CYS A 71 -10.78 9.40 -0.91
CA CYS A 71 -12.25 9.28 -0.91
C CYS A 71 -12.74 8.20 -1.88
N GLU A 72 -12.10 8.03 -3.04
CA GLU A 72 -12.42 6.95 -3.97
C GLU A 72 -12.16 5.57 -3.34
N GLY A 73 -11.00 5.40 -2.71
CA GLY A 73 -10.65 4.16 -2.01
C GLY A 73 -11.61 3.87 -0.86
N LEU A 74 -11.95 4.86 -0.03
CA LEU A 74 -12.93 4.72 1.05
C LEU A 74 -14.30 4.23 0.53
N ARG A 75 -14.76 4.77 -0.61
CA ARG A 75 -16.00 4.32 -1.26
C ARG A 75 -15.89 2.88 -1.81
N LYS A 76 -14.73 2.50 -2.32
CA LYS A 76 -14.49 1.11 -2.80
C LYS A 76 -14.59 0.12 -1.65
N ILE A 77 -13.85 0.34 -0.56
CA ILE A 77 -13.88 -0.59 0.59
C ILE A 77 -15.26 -0.64 1.25
N ARG A 78 -15.99 0.51 1.36
CA ARG A 78 -17.35 0.51 1.92
C ARG A 78 -18.33 -0.30 1.08
N ARG A 79 -18.23 -0.26 -0.26
CA ARG A 79 -19.06 -1.08 -1.14
C ARG A 79 -18.87 -2.58 -0.92
N ASN A 80 -17.64 -2.99 -0.60
CA ASN A 80 -17.33 -4.40 -0.38
C ASN A 80 -17.78 -4.92 1.00
N VAL A 81 -17.94 -4.02 1.98
CA VAL A 81 -18.30 -4.35 3.36
C VAL A 81 -19.38 -3.36 3.88
N PRO A 82 -20.62 -3.42 3.35
CA PRO A 82 -21.61 -2.39 3.56
C PRO A 82 -22.08 -2.28 5.03
N ASP A 83 -22.11 -3.37 5.78
CA ASP A 83 -22.75 -3.45 7.10
C ASP A 83 -21.75 -3.55 8.27
N GLU A 84 -20.48 -3.75 8.00
CA GLU A 84 -19.45 -3.92 9.02
C GLU A 84 -19.02 -2.60 9.65
N LEU A 85 -18.56 -2.67 10.89
CA LEU A 85 -17.86 -1.57 11.54
C LEU A 85 -16.45 -1.46 10.93
N LEU A 86 -16.16 -0.36 10.27
CA LEU A 86 -14.97 -0.20 9.44
C LEU A 86 -14.03 0.83 10.02
N TYR A 87 -12.77 0.42 10.19
CA TYR A 87 -11.65 1.26 10.58
C TYR A 87 -10.61 1.32 9.47
N VAL A 88 -10.05 2.50 9.22
CA VAL A 88 -8.95 2.69 8.28
C VAL A 88 -7.79 3.35 9.00
N ILE A 89 -6.66 2.66 9.00
CA ILE A 89 -5.40 3.13 9.59
C ILE A 89 -4.61 3.83 8.46
N LEU A 90 -4.29 5.10 8.68
CA LEU A 90 -3.62 5.97 7.73
C LEU A 90 -2.29 6.46 8.31
N ASP A 91 -1.32 6.72 7.45
CA ASP A 91 -0.19 7.56 7.82
C ASP A 91 -0.67 9.01 8.01
N ASN A 92 0.19 9.87 8.54
CA ASN A 92 -0.18 11.24 8.87
C ASN A 92 0.08 12.22 7.71
N ALA A 93 -0.12 11.79 6.46
CA ALA A 93 0.08 12.65 5.29
C ALA A 93 -0.98 13.76 5.22
N ALA A 94 -0.58 14.97 4.85
CA ALA A 94 -1.44 16.15 4.87
C ALA A 94 -2.74 15.97 4.05
N TYR A 95 -2.68 15.30 2.89
CA TYR A 95 -3.84 15.06 2.03
C TYR A 95 -4.84 14.07 2.62
N GLN A 96 -4.41 13.19 3.54
CA GLN A 96 -5.27 12.25 4.24
C GLN A 96 -5.97 12.90 5.45
N HIS A 97 -5.38 13.97 6.01
CA HIS A 97 -5.89 14.67 7.19
C HIS A 97 -6.86 15.79 6.89
N CYS A 98 -7.08 16.10 5.62
CA CYS A 98 -7.91 17.24 5.21
C CYS A 98 -9.41 17.02 5.51
N ARG A 99 -10.15 18.13 5.59
CA ARG A 99 -11.58 18.11 5.89
C ARG A 99 -12.37 17.21 4.93
N LYS A 100 -12.07 17.27 3.63
CA LYS A 100 -12.73 16.47 2.60
C LYS A 100 -12.71 14.97 2.88
N VAL A 101 -11.56 14.44 3.33
CA VAL A 101 -11.42 13.03 3.68
C VAL A 101 -12.21 12.68 4.93
N LYS A 102 -12.18 13.55 5.95
CA LYS A 102 -12.94 13.36 7.19
C LYS A 102 -14.45 13.38 6.95
N ASP A 103 -14.93 14.31 6.16
CA ASP A 103 -16.36 14.42 5.79
C ASP A 103 -16.79 13.18 4.99
N CYS A 104 -16.00 12.75 3.99
CA CYS A 104 -16.24 11.54 3.21
C CYS A 104 -16.27 10.27 4.10
N ALA A 105 -15.34 10.14 5.04
CA ALA A 105 -15.32 9.02 5.96
C ALA A 105 -16.55 9.00 6.89
N ALA A 106 -16.97 10.18 7.39
CA ALA A 106 -18.18 10.33 8.20
C ALA A 106 -19.44 9.92 7.43
N GLU A 107 -19.61 10.38 6.18
CA GLU A 107 -20.72 9.99 5.30
C GLU A 107 -20.79 8.47 5.08
N LEU A 108 -19.62 7.82 5.01
CA LEU A 108 -19.49 6.38 4.79
C LEU A 108 -19.51 5.56 6.08
N ASN A 109 -19.67 6.17 7.26
CA ASN A 109 -19.53 5.52 8.57
C ASN A 109 -18.22 4.76 8.72
N ILE A 110 -17.09 5.39 8.36
CA ILE A 110 -15.74 4.85 8.45
C ILE A 110 -14.97 5.60 9.56
N ASN A 111 -14.37 4.85 10.47
CA ASN A 111 -13.51 5.40 11.50
C ASN A 111 -12.07 5.53 10.99
N LEU A 112 -11.52 6.73 10.99
CA LEU A 112 -10.13 6.98 10.60
C LEU A 112 -9.23 6.97 11.84
N ILE A 113 -8.14 6.20 11.77
CA ILE A 113 -7.08 6.13 12.79
C ILE A 113 -5.78 6.59 12.15
N TYR A 114 -5.16 7.62 12.71
CA TYR A 114 -3.90 8.14 12.20
C TYR A 114 -2.73 7.61 13.02
N LEU A 115 -1.75 7.05 12.32
CA LEU A 115 -0.52 6.59 12.95
C LEU A 115 0.32 7.78 13.43
N PRO A 116 1.11 7.59 14.51
CA PRO A 116 2.10 8.59 14.90
C PRO A 116 3.04 8.91 13.73
N SER A 117 3.50 10.15 13.67
CA SER A 117 4.51 10.54 12.67
C SER A 117 5.76 9.67 12.78
N TYR A 118 6.38 9.36 11.64
CA TYR A 118 7.60 8.54 11.56
C TYR A 118 7.49 7.11 12.11
N SER A 119 6.31 6.49 12.04
CA SER A 119 6.07 5.13 12.49
C SER A 119 5.70 4.16 11.35
N PRO A 120 6.50 4.06 10.26
CA PRO A 120 6.16 3.21 9.11
C PRO A 120 6.08 1.73 9.49
N ASN A 121 6.83 1.31 10.53
CA ASN A 121 6.82 -0.08 11.01
C ASN A 121 5.44 -0.55 11.51
N LEU A 122 4.56 0.38 11.87
CA LEU A 122 3.20 0.09 12.32
C LEU A 122 2.21 -0.03 11.17
N ASN A 123 2.58 0.38 9.95
CA ASN A 123 1.71 0.28 8.78
C ASN A 123 1.99 -1.01 8.01
N LEU A 124 1.08 -1.97 8.12
CA LEU A 124 1.25 -3.31 7.56
C LEU A 124 1.41 -3.29 6.02
N ILE A 125 0.74 -2.37 5.34
CA ILE A 125 0.78 -2.25 3.87
C ILE A 125 2.17 -1.86 3.33
N GLU A 126 3.03 -1.26 4.14
CA GLU A 126 4.42 -0.97 3.78
C GLU A 126 5.20 -2.24 3.39
N ARG A 127 4.89 -3.37 4.06
CA ARG A 127 5.50 -4.67 3.74
C ARG A 127 5.06 -5.14 2.35
N LEU A 128 3.80 -4.90 1.99
CA LEU A 128 3.28 -5.18 0.65
C LEU A 128 4.03 -4.37 -0.41
N TRP A 129 4.25 -3.09 -0.17
CA TRP A 129 4.98 -2.24 -1.13
C TRP A 129 6.43 -2.68 -1.33
N LYS A 130 7.11 -3.12 -0.27
CA LYS A 130 8.44 -3.72 -0.38
C LYS A 130 8.40 -5.01 -1.20
N PHE A 131 7.41 -5.85 -0.97
CA PHE A 131 7.22 -7.10 -1.73
C PHE A 131 6.92 -6.81 -3.20
N LEU A 132 5.99 -5.89 -3.50
CA LEU A 132 5.68 -5.46 -4.86
C LEU A 132 6.94 -4.96 -5.58
N ARG A 133 7.71 -4.06 -4.96
CA ARG A 133 8.97 -3.55 -5.56
C ARG A 133 9.94 -4.68 -5.87
N SER A 134 10.06 -5.66 -5.00
CA SER A 134 10.94 -6.83 -5.22
C SER A 134 10.49 -7.70 -6.40
N LYS A 135 9.19 -7.75 -6.69
CA LYS A 135 8.63 -8.58 -7.76
C LYS A 135 8.52 -7.85 -9.08
N ILE A 136 8.26 -6.54 -9.06
CA ILE A 136 7.98 -5.74 -10.27
C ILE A 136 9.16 -4.88 -10.69
N LEU A 137 9.96 -4.35 -9.78
CA LEU A 137 11.03 -3.41 -10.11
C LEU A 137 12.42 -4.03 -10.04
N ALA A 138 12.69 -4.83 -9.01
CA ALA A 138 14.03 -5.35 -8.79
C ALA A 138 14.51 -6.22 -9.95
N ASN A 139 15.59 -5.80 -10.61
CA ASN A 139 16.21 -6.51 -11.73
C ASN A 139 15.32 -6.77 -12.93
N LYS A 140 14.24 -6.00 -13.09
CA LYS A 140 13.35 -6.10 -14.24
C LYS A 140 13.52 -4.92 -15.19
N TYR A 141 13.41 -5.22 -16.47
CA TYR A 141 13.37 -4.24 -17.54
C TYR A 141 12.06 -4.39 -18.31
N TYR A 142 11.47 -3.27 -18.65
CA TYR A 142 10.23 -3.19 -19.43
C TYR A 142 10.50 -2.36 -20.68
N ASP A 143 10.11 -2.87 -21.84
CA ASP A 143 10.32 -2.18 -23.12
C ASP A 143 9.46 -0.91 -23.27
N SER A 144 8.34 -0.84 -22.56
CA SER A 144 7.44 0.30 -22.59
C SER A 144 6.80 0.60 -21.24
N PHE A 145 6.40 1.86 -21.06
CA PHE A 145 5.66 2.26 -19.87
C PHE A 145 4.31 1.54 -19.75
N LYS A 146 3.67 1.24 -20.88
CA LYS A 146 2.43 0.45 -20.89
C LYS A 146 2.65 -0.94 -20.32
N GLN A 147 3.68 -1.65 -20.82
CA GLN A 147 4.03 -2.98 -20.30
C GLN A 147 4.33 -2.95 -18.80
N PHE A 148 4.99 -1.90 -18.31
CA PHE A 148 5.23 -1.71 -16.88
C PHE A 148 3.93 -1.59 -16.08
N ILE A 149 3.00 -0.74 -16.53
CA ILE A 149 1.69 -0.57 -15.89
C ILE A 149 0.89 -1.86 -15.91
N ASP A 150 0.83 -2.54 -17.06
CA ASP A 150 0.11 -3.81 -17.20
C ASP A 150 0.63 -4.85 -16.18
N ASN A 151 1.95 -4.96 -16.00
CA ASN A 151 2.54 -5.85 -14.99
C ASN A 151 2.23 -5.44 -13.55
N VAL A 152 2.12 -4.13 -13.27
CA VAL A 152 1.68 -3.68 -11.94
C VAL A 152 0.23 -4.08 -11.68
N HIS A 153 -0.66 -3.89 -12.65
CA HIS A 153 -2.05 -4.33 -12.54
C HIS A 153 -2.16 -5.85 -12.35
N ASP A 154 -1.50 -6.63 -13.20
CA ASP A 154 -1.50 -8.10 -13.13
C ASP A 154 -1.01 -8.58 -11.75
N PHE A 155 0.00 -7.94 -11.20
CA PHE A 155 0.49 -8.26 -9.86
C PHE A 155 -0.56 -7.98 -8.78
N LEU A 156 -1.19 -6.79 -8.80
CA LEU A 156 -2.19 -6.41 -7.81
C LEU A 156 -3.43 -7.31 -7.89
N ASP A 157 -3.88 -7.64 -9.10
CA ASP A 157 -5.06 -8.47 -9.34
C ASP A 157 -4.81 -9.95 -8.96
N SER A 158 -3.60 -10.45 -9.23
CA SER A 158 -3.21 -11.83 -8.92
C SER A 158 -2.68 -12.05 -7.50
N LEU A 159 -2.56 -10.99 -6.71
CA LEU A 159 -1.87 -10.99 -5.41
C LEU A 159 -2.35 -12.14 -4.50
N HIS A 160 -3.66 -12.30 -4.35
CA HIS A 160 -4.25 -13.32 -3.49
C HIS A 160 -4.17 -14.74 -4.04
N ILE A 161 -4.10 -14.89 -5.37
CA ILE A 161 -4.10 -16.20 -6.02
C ILE A 161 -2.68 -16.75 -6.07
N VAL A 162 -1.73 -15.90 -6.50
CA VAL A 162 -0.35 -16.33 -6.78
C VAL A 162 0.54 -16.29 -5.53
N PHE A 163 0.24 -15.39 -4.60
CA PHE A 163 1.12 -15.10 -3.47
C PHE A 163 0.48 -15.34 -2.09
N SER A 164 -0.63 -16.10 -1.99
CA SER A 164 -1.34 -16.37 -0.72
C SER A 164 -0.40 -16.77 0.41
N ASP A 165 0.43 -17.80 0.20
CA ASP A 165 1.34 -18.33 1.23
C ASP A 165 2.43 -17.30 1.64
N SER A 166 2.87 -16.49 0.66
CA SER A 166 3.82 -15.41 0.92
C SER A 166 3.19 -14.27 1.72
N LEU A 167 1.90 -13.98 1.50
CA LEU A 167 1.18 -12.93 2.21
C LEU A 167 0.98 -13.28 3.69
N ASP A 168 0.65 -14.52 4.01
CA ASP A 168 0.47 -14.96 5.40
C ASP A 168 1.78 -14.80 6.21
N SER A 169 2.90 -15.14 5.59
CA SER A 169 4.23 -14.91 6.20
C SER A 169 4.57 -13.42 6.30
N LEU A 170 4.22 -12.63 5.27
CA LEU A 170 4.55 -11.20 5.18
C LEU A 170 3.76 -10.37 6.20
N PHE A 171 2.49 -10.72 6.43
CA PHE A 171 1.56 -9.97 7.26
C PHE A 171 1.40 -10.49 8.68
N SER A 172 2.35 -11.32 9.14
CA SER A 172 2.41 -11.66 10.57
C SER A 172 2.43 -10.37 11.42
N PHE A 173 1.57 -10.31 12.47
CA PHE A 173 1.43 -9.14 13.36
C PHE A 173 2.64 -8.93 14.29
N ASN A 174 3.83 -9.35 13.90
CA ASN A 174 5.08 -9.07 14.62
C ASN A 174 5.49 -7.62 14.39
N PHE A 175 4.91 -6.71 15.15
CA PHE A 175 5.35 -5.32 15.20
C PHE A 175 6.55 -5.20 16.13
N GLN A 176 7.57 -4.46 15.71
CA GLN A 176 8.65 -4.08 16.61
C GLN A 176 8.12 -3.03 17.59
N CYS A 177 7.74 -3.46 18.78
CA CYS A 177 7.49 -2.54 19.88
C CYS A 177 8.87 -2.12 20.43
N LEU A 178 9.22 -0.85 20.27
CA LEU A 178 10.30 -0.26 21.03
C LEU A 178 9.78 -0.04 22.45
N ASP A 179 10.24 -0.85 23.39
CA ASP A 179 9.94 -0.61 24.81
C ASP A 179 10.46 0.77 25.18
N SER A 180 9.58 1.60 25.75
CA SER A 180 9.88 2.96 26.20
C SER A 180 10.97 3.04 27.27
N ASN A 181 11.48 1.92 27.75
CA ASN A 181 12.55 1.81 28.75
C ASN A 181 13.97 1.79 28.19
N CYS A 182 14.18 1.83 26.88
CA CYS A 182 15.52 1.87 26.28
C CYS A 182 16.13 3.27 26.11
N CYS A 183 15.46 4.33 26.55
CA CYS A 183 15.95 5.72 26.42
C CYS A 183 16.44 6.37 27.72
N LEU A 184 16.78 5.59 28.73
CA LEU A 184 17.39 6.10 29.95
C LEU A 184 18.64 5.29 30.31
N ASN A 185 19.75 5.61 29.64
CA ASN A 185 21.12 5.51 30.17
C ASN A 185 22.05 6.37 29.31
#